data_4a0c93a8ed0eaf10447899499c0c0f0b
#
_entry.id   4a0c93a8ed0eaf10447899499c0c0f0b
#
_cell.length_a   1.000
_cell.length_b   1.000
_cell.length_c   1.000
_cell.angle_alpha   90.00
_cell.angle_beta   90.00
_cell.angle_gamma   90.00
#
_symmetry.space_group_name_H-M   'P 1'
#
loop_
_entity.id
_entity.type
_entity.pdbx_description
1 polymer ?
#
loop_
_entity_poly.entity_id
_entity_poly.type
_entity_poly.pdbx_seq_one_letter_code
_entity_poly.pdbx_strand_id
1 'polypeptide(L)'
;SRLLVCICLLVPLCSCTAPEAALPDPPAKQEQAPETLPAPVKLPEEDLTAEEPEPEIEYVLLLSAPVWLLGRLTELYCADETEWAALADILEAAKPLNTDAQMLAGVETIRFQAQDYVPLADAAQRLGLGWGEAPDGLRYLAKRQTIGQIPEGWNVPVLMYHAVGDEIWGYSDLFVSEAGMEEQLQYLQENGYEPIWFSDLAHIEDYEKPVILTFDDGYDDNYTVLYPLLEKYQTKATIFVIGNAMGSIHKMTQAQVYE
;
A
#
# COMPACT_ATOMS: atom_id res chain seq x y z
N SER A 1 17.97 5.78 -9.76
CA SER A 1 17.90 4.65 -8.81
C SER A 1 16.56 4.70 -8.13
N ARG A 2 15.87 3.60 -8.05
CA ARG A 2 14.59 3.51 -7.34
C ARG A 2 14.72 2.42 -6.31
N LEU A 3 14.49 2.76 -5.05
CA LEU A 3 14.38 1.83 -3.96
C LEU A 3 13.01 1.15 -4.07
N LEU A 4 12.99 -0.18 -4.10
CA LEU A 4 11.75 -0.94 -4.01
C LEU A 4 11.51 -1.28 -2.54
N VAL A 5 10.46 -0.73 -1.97
CA VAL A 5 10.03 -1.05 -0.61
C VAL A 5 8.94 -2.10 -0.68
N CYS A 6 9.20 -3.29 -0.17
CA CYS A 6 8.20 -4.34 0.03
C CYS A 6 7.64 -4.24 1.45
N ILE A 7 6.36 -3.97 1.57
CA ILE A 7 5.67 -4.02 2.86
C ILE A 7 5.27 -5.46 3.12
N CYS A 8 6.01 -6.16 3.97
CA CYS A 8 5.61 -7.47 4.49
C CYS A 8 4.89 -7.29 5.82
N LEU A 9 3.63 -7.69 5.89
CA LEU A 9 2.93 -7.91 7.15
C LEU A 9 3.42 -9.22 7.76
N LEU A 10 4.54 -9.19 8.47
CA LEU A 10 4.98 -10.32 9.28
C LEU A 10 4.14 -10.32 10.58
N VAL A 11 3.20 -11.25 10.65
CA VAL A 11 2.52 -11.58 11.92
C VAL A 11 3.48 -12.44 12.72
N PRO A 12 3.90 -12.06 13.93
CA PRO A 12 4.64 -12.97 14.79
C PRO A 12 3.70 -14.07 15.28
N LEU A 13 3.99 -15.31 14.88
CA LEU A 13 3.46 -16.50 15.57
C LEU A 13 4.15 -16.61 16.93
N CYS A 14 3.71 -15.84 17.89
CA CYS A 14 4.09 -16.03 19.28
C CYS A 14 2.89 -16.60 20.05
N SER A 15 2.88 -17.92 20.21
CA SER A 15 1.98 -18.61 21.14
C SER A 15 2.54 -18.43 22.55
N CYS A 16 2.13 -17.38 23.22
CA CYS A 16 2.23 -17.28 24.67
C CYS A 16 0.82 -17.21 25.22
N THR A 17 0.36 -18.32 25.80
CA THR A 17 -0.84 -18.38 26.64
C THR A 17 -0.57 -17.57 27.90
N ALA A 18 -1.19 -16.40 28.03
CA ALA A 18 -1.33 -15.69 29.29
C ALA A 18 -2.78 -15.83 29.80
N PRO A 19 -3.01 -15.89 31.14
CA PRO A 19 -4.32 -16.20 31.70
C PRO A 19 -5.32 -15.06 31.45
N GLU A 20 -6.51 -15.50 31.09
CA GLU A 20 -7.72 -14.74 30.83
C GLU A 20 -8.13 -13.90 32.05
N ALA A 21 -7.95 -12.58 31.95
CA ALA A 21 -8.60 -11.66 32.90
C ALA A 21 -9.90 -11.18 32.22
N ALA A 22 -11.03 -11.54 32.84
CA ALA A 22 -12.36 -11.16 32.39
C ALA A 22 -12.52 -9.64 32.34
N LEU A 23 -12.84 -9.12 31.14
CA LEU A 23 -13.28 -7.74 30.96
C LEU A 23 -14.75 -7.61 31.33
N PRO A 24 -15.18 -6.51 31.96
CA PRO A 24 -16.58 -6.27 32.27
C PRO A 24 -17.41 -6.02 31.02
N ASP A 25 -18.64 -6.53 31.01
CA ASP A 25 -19.61 -6.42 29.94
C ASP A 25 -19.88 -4.95 29.55
N PRO A 26 -19.97 -4.64 28.24
CA PRO A 26 -20.38 -3.31 27.79
C PRO A 26 -21.87 -3.06 28.07
N PRO A 27 -22.27 -1.82 28.34
CA PRO A 27 -23.66 -1.48 28.63
C PRO A 27 -24.56 -1.76 27.43
N ALA A 28 -25.72 -2.34 27.70
CA ALA A 28 -26.74 -2.70 26.72
C ALA A 28 -27.15 -1.48 25.86
N LYS A 29 -27.01 -1.60 24.54
CA LYS A 29 -27.58 -0.65 23.59
C LYS A 29 -29.10 -0.78 23.57
N GLN A 30 -29.78 0.32 23.85
CA GLN A 30 -31.22 0.43 23.62
C GLN A 30 -31.48 0.44 22.11
N GLU A 31 -32.25 -0.55 21.68
CA GLU A 31 -32.77 -0.69 20.32
C GLU A 31 -33.87 0.40 20.11
N GLN A 32 -33.57 1.39 19.29
CA GLN A 32 -34.58 2.31 18.78
C GLN A 32 -35.23 1.70 17.53
N ALA A 33 -36.55 1.57 17.57
CA ALA A 33 -37.36 1.09 16.46
C ALA A 33 -37.26 2.03 15.24
N PRO A 34 -37.33 1.51 13.99
CA PRO A 34 -37.24 2.33 12.81
C PRO A 34 -38.49 3.19 12.61
N GLU A 35 -38.30 4.49 12.45
CA GLU A 35 -39.33 5.45 12.05
C GLU A 35 -39.75 5.15 10.60
N THR A 36 -41.04 4.92 10.41
CA THR A 36 -41.67 4.72 9.10
C THR A 36 -41.74 6.02 8.33
N LEU A 37 -41.09 6.08 7.16
CA LEU A 37 -41.20 7.18 6.19
C LEU A 37 -42.61 7.24 5.56
N PRO A 38 -43.16 8.43 5.33
CA PRO A 38 -44.47 8.60 4.67
C PRO A 38 -44.40 8.31 3.17
N ALA A 39 -45.49 7.75 2.64
CA ALA A 39 -45.64 7.36 1.24
C ALA A 39 -45.63 8.58 0.29
N PRO A 40 -45.20 8.40 -0.99
CA PRO A 40 -45.09 9.48 -1.95
C PRO A 40 -46.46 9.95 -2.43
N VAL A 41 -46.64 11.28 -2.46
CA VAL A 41 -47.81 11.99 -2.97
C VAL A 41 -47.66 12.13 -4.49
N LYS A 42 -48.64 11.58 -5.25
CA LYS A 42 -48.77 11.78 -6.72
C LYS A 42 -49.23 13.24 -6.96
N LEU A 43 -48.49 13.96 -7.79
CA LEU A 43 -48.94 15.21 -8.43
C LEU A 43 -49.48 14.98 -9.85
N PRO A 44 -50.37 15.83 -10.34
CA PRO A 44 -51.11 15.60 -11.60
C PRO A 44 -50.26 15.89 -12.84
N GLU A 45 -50.58 15.16 -13.93
CA GLU A 45 -50.00 15.32 -15.27
C GLU A 45 -50.43 16.65 -15.89
N GLU A 46 -49.47 17.44 -16.35
CA GLU A 46 -49.66 18.52 -17.31
C GLU A 46 -48.61 18.45 -18.45
N ASP A 47 -49.13 18.62 -19.59
CA ASP A 47 -48.83 18.64 -21.00
C ASP A 47 -47.38 18.88 -21.48
N LEU A 48 -47.00 18.10 -22.49
CA LEU A 48 -45.72 17.92 -23.13
C LEU A 48 -45.42 18.95 -24.22
N THR A 49 -44.30 19.66 -24.17
CA THR A 49 -43.30 19.93 -25.24
C THR A 49 -42.13 20.81 -24.80
N ALA A 50 -41.49 20.46 -23.75
CA ALA A 50 -40.11 20.91 -23.49
C ALA A 50 -39.32 19.62 -23.19
N GLU A 51 -38.19 19.43 -23.83
CA GLU A 51 -37.26 18.39 -23.39
C GLU A 51 -36.95 18.68 -21.93
N GLU A 52 -37.59 17.93 -21.03
CA GLU A 52 -37.22 17.98 -19.61
C GLU A 52 -35.76 17.60 -19.50
N PRO A 53 -34.95 18.37 -18.76
CA PRO A 53 -33.61 17.92 -18.42
C PRO A 53 -33.75 16.54 -17.77
N GLU A 54 -32.94 15.58 -18.23
CA GLU A 54 -32.90 14.25 -17.62
C GLU A 54 -32.80 14.44 -16.09
N PRO A 55 -33.62 13.68 -15.31
CA PRO A 55 -33.61 13.85 -13.86
C PRO A 55 -32.19 13.67 -13.36
N GLU A 56 -31.67 14.71 -12.71
CA GLU A 56 -30.39 14.67 -12.04
C GLU A 56 -30.48 13.56 -11.00
N ILE A 57 -29.83 12.41 -11.27
CA ILE A 57 -29.86 11.27 -10.36
C ILE A 57 -29.15 11.70 -9.09
N GLU A 58 -29.88 11.96 -8.03
CA GLU A 58 -29.33 12.29 -6.73
C GLU A 58 -28.81 10.98 -6.10
N TYR A 59 -27.51 10.74 -6.22
CA TYR A 59 -26.86 9.61 -5.57
C TYR A 59 -26.85 9.80 -4.06
N VAL A 60 -27.37 8.82 -3.34
CA VAL A 60 -27.22 8.74 -1.88
C VAL A 60 -26.07 7.77 -1.58
N LEU A 61 -24.91 8.29 -1.28
CA LEU A 61 -23.76 7.51 -0.86
C LEU A 61 -23.83 7.21 0.64
N LEU A 62 -23.79 5.93 0.99
CA LEU A 62 -23.75 5.48 2.38
C LEU A 62 -22.31 5.11 2.74
N LEU A 63 -21.84 5.54 3.91
CA LEU A 63 -20.51 5.18 4.42
C LEU A 63 -20.38 3.66 4.53
N SER A 64 -19.34 3.12 3.96
CA SER A 64 -18.97 1.70 3.96
C SER A 64 -17.73 1.44 4.82
N ALA A 65 -17.30 0.18 4.88
CA ALA A 65 -16.05 -0.16 5.57
C ALA A 65 -14.85 0.44 4.85
N PRO A 66 -13.90 1.06 5.56
CA PRO A 66 -12.71 1.64 4.92
C PRO A 66 -11.80 0.56 4.30
N VAL A 67 -10.92 1.00 3.41
CA VAL A 67 -9.91 0.16 2.77
C VAL A 67 -8.52 0.79 2.91
N TRP A 68 -7.49 -0.04 3.02
CA TRP A 68 -6.12 0.40 2.83
C TRP A 68 -5.82 0.52 1.33
N LEU A 69 -5.73 1.73 0.83
CA LEU A 69 -5.37 2.03 -0.57
C LEU A 69 -3.92 2.50 -0.62
N LEU A 70 -3.04 1.65 -1.15
CA LEU A 70 -1.60 1.96 -1.27
C LEU A 70 -0.96 2.46 0.04
N GLY A 71 -1.34 1.83 1.17
CA GLY A 71 -0.85 2.18 2.49
C GLY A 71 -1.56 3.35 3.18
N ARG A 72 -2.60 3.91 2.58
CA ARG A 72 -3.44 4.96 3.16
C ARG A 72 -4.84 4.44 3.46
N LEU A 73 -5.31 4.64 4.69
CA LEU A 73 -6.69 4.30 5.05
C LEU A 73 -7.64 5.27 4.36
N THR A 74 -8.50 4.73 3.50
CA THR A 74 -9.42 5.50 2.64
C THR A 74 -10.85 5.13 2.99
N GLU A 75 -11.68 6.15 3.21
CA GLU A 75 -13.11 5.97 3.43
C GLU A 75 -13.78 5.54 2.12
N LEU A 76 -14.71 4.59 2.23
CA LEU A 76 -15.51 4.13 1.12
C LEU A 76 -16.98 4.46 1.35
N TYR A 77 -17.67 4.62 0.26
CA TYR A 77 -19.10 4.83 0.22
C TYR A 77 -19.74 3.77 -0.68
N CYS A 78 -20.98 3.41 -0.43
CA CYS A 78 -21.70 2.41 -1.20
C CYS A 78 -22.99 2.99 -1.76
N ALA A 79 -23.24 2.75 -3.04
CA ALA A 79 -24.52 2.97 -3.72
C ALA A 79 -24.72 1.86 -4.74
N ASP A 80 -25.90 1.25 -4.78
CA ASP A 80 -26.28 0.20 -5.74
C ASP A 80 -25.25 -0.95 -5.86
N GLU A 81 -24.78 -1.45 -4.70
CA GLU A 81 -23.74 -2.49 -4.58
C GLU A 81 -22.35 -2.07 -5.09
N THR A 82 -22.19 -0.85 -5.56
CA THR A 82 -20.90 -0.29 -6.01
C THR A 82 -20.22 0.45 -4.86
N GLU A 83 -18.94 0.17 -4.66
CA GLU A 83 -18.10 0.89 -3.72
C GLU A 83 -17.44 2.07 -4.42
N TRP A 84 -17.59 3.24 -3.83
CA TRP A 84 -17.10 4.51 -4.33
C TRP A 84 -16.04 5.08 -3.40
N ALA A 85 -14.99 5.64 -3.98
CA ALA A 85 -13.97 6.37 -3.24
C ALA A 85 -13.84 7.80 -3.78
N ALA A 86 -13.51 8.75 -2.92
CA ALA A 86 -13.24 10.12 -3.36
C ALA A 86 -12.05 10.12 -4.33
N LEU A 87 -12.23 10.71 -5.51
CA LEU A 87 -11.19 10.79 -6.53
C LEU A 87 -9.91 11.46 -6.00
N ALA A 88 -10.06 12.47 -5.15
CA ALA A 88 -8.93 13.15 -4.52
C ALA A 88 -8.09 12.20 -3.63
N ASP A 89 -8.75 11.32 -2.88
CA ASP A 89 -8.06 10.36 -2.01
C ASP A 89 -7.31 9.29 -2.82
N ILE A 90 -7.92 8.85 -3.93
CA ILE A 90 -7.26 7.91 -4.85
C ILE A 90 -6.03 8.53 -5.49
N LEU A 91 -6.14 9.76 -5.98
CA LEU A 91 -5.02 10.47 -6.59
C LEU A 91 -3.90 10.75 -5.59
N GLU A 92 -4.25 11.10 -4.36
CA GLU A 92 -3.28 11.33 -3.28
C GLU A 92 -2.55 10.01 -2.92
N ALA A 93 -3.29 8.91 -2.75
CA ALA A 93 -2.71 7.60 -2.46
C ALA A 93 -1.85 7.07 -3.62
N ALA A 94 -2.18 7.41 -4.87
CA ALA A 94 -1.48 6.95 -6.07
C ALA A 94 -0.25 7.78 -6.45
N LYS A 95 0.00 8.93 -5.79
CA LYS A 95 1.20 9.76 -6.06
C LYS A 95 2.51 8.98 -6.14
N PRO A 96 2.79 8.05 -5.19
CA PRO A 96 4.04 7.29 -5.23
C PRO A 96 4.21 6.39 -6.46
N LEU A 97 3.10 6.06 -7.14
CA LEU A 97 3.15 5.26 -8.37
C LEU A 97 3.53 6.07 -9.61
N ASN A 98 3.80 7.39 -9.47
CA ASN A 98 3.94 8.33 -10.58
C ASN A 98 2.76 8.22 -11.57
N THR A 99 1.56 7.97 -11.05
CA THR A 99 0.34 7.88 -11.84
C THR A 99 -0.16 9.28 -12.14
N ASP A 100 -0.35 9.54 -13.42
CA ASP A 100 -1.00 10.75 -13.88
C ASP A 100 -2.53 10.62 -13.67
N ALA A 101 -3.19 11.72 -13.33
CA ALA A 101 -4.65 11.79 -13.30
C ALA A 101 -5.31 11.31 -14.61
N GLN A 102 -4.56 11.35 -15.73
CA GLN A 102 -4.96 10.80 -17.02
C GLN A 102 -5.22 9.29 -16.98
N MET A 103 -4.63 8.53 -16.06
CA MET A 103 -4.90 7.08 -15.94
C MET A 103 -6.34 6.79 -15.51
N LEU A 104 -6.98 7.72 -14.82
CA LEU A 104 -8.39 7.63 -14.43
C LEU A 104 -9.34 8.32 -15.42
N ALA A 105 -8.81 8.82 -16.55
CA ALA A 105 -9.63 9.43 -17.58
C ALA A 105 -10.64 8.44 -18.15
N GLY A 106 -11.91 8.84 -18.20
CA GLY A 106 -13.01 8.00 -18.70
C GLY A 106 -13.53 6.96 -17.70
N VAL A 107 -13.09 6.99 -16.45
CA VAL A 107 -13.78 6.30 -15.35
C VAL A 107 -15.05 7.09 -15.03
N GLU A 108 -16.16 6.38 -14.81
CA GLU A 108 -17.40 7.00 -14.37
C GLU A 108 -17.16 7.83 -13.11
N THR A 109 -17.68 9.05 -13.09
CA THR A 109 -17.50 9.95 -11.97
C THR A 109 -18.86 10.50 -11.57
N ILE A 110 -19.17 10.39 -10.28
CA ILE A 110 -20.36 11.01 -9.70
C ILE A 110 -19.95 12.14 -8.78
N ARG A 111 -20.80 13.16 -8.69
CA ARG A 111 -20.58 14.28 -7.78
C ARG A 111 -21.50 14.19 -6.57
N PHE A 112 -20.92 14.17 -5.38
CA PHE A 112 -21.64 14.11 -4.13
C PHE A 112 -20.97 15.04 -3.11
N GLN A 113 -21.77 15.88 -2.42
CA GLN A 113 -21.29 16.86 -1.43
C GLN A 113 -20.07 17.69 -1.88
N ALA A 114 -20.12 18.18 -3.14
CA ALA A 114 -19.07 18.96 -3.76
C ALA A 114 -17.71 18.22 -4.00
N GLN A 115 -17.68 16.92 -3.85
CA GLN A 115 -16.54 16.05 -4.19
C GLN A 115 -16.90 15.12 -5.34
N ASP A 116 -15.87 14.71 -6.09
CA ASP A 116 -16.01 13.74 -7.16
C ASP A 116 -15.61 12.34 -6.62
N TYR A 117 -16.42 11.35 -6.94
CA TYR A 117 -16.23 9.95 -6.55
C TYR A 117 -16.15 9.07 -7.78
N VAL A 118 -15.37 8.02 -7.70
CA VAL A 118 -15.21 7.02 -8.75
C VAL A 118 -15.42 5.62 -8.18
N PRO A 119 -15.90 4.65 -8.99
CA PRO A 119 -15.97 3.25 -8.57
C PRO A 119 -14.58 2.75 -8.21
N LEU A 120 -14.44 2.23 -6.99
CA LEU A 120 -13.13 1.77 -6.49
C LEU A 120 -12.56 0.64 -7.33
N ALA A 121 -13.43 -0.28 -7.81
CA ALA A 121 -13.01 -1.40 -8.65
C ALA A 121 -12.39 -0.93 -9.98
N ASP A 122 -13.02 0.05 -10.64
CA ASP A 122 -12.54 0.59 -11.91
C ASP A 122 -11.25 1.37 -11.74
N ALA A 123 -11.18 2.19 -10.68
CA ALA A 123 -9.95 2.90 -10.33
C ALA A 123 -8.80 1.92 -10.04
N ALA A 124 -9.06 0.86 -9.26
CA ALA A 124 -8.09 -0.19 -8.95
C ALA A 124 -7.59 -0.88 -10.22
N GLN A 125 -8.50 -1.23 -11.13
CA GLN A 125 -8.14 -1.85 -12.41
C GLN A 125 -7.24 -0.93 -13.25
N ARG A 126 -7.60 0.35 -13.39
CA ARG A 126 -6.83 1.35 -14.15
C ARG A 126 -5.45 1.58 -13.57
N LEU A 127 -5.32 1.53 -12.26
CA LEU A 127 -4.05 1.69 -11.54
C LEU A 127 -3.24 0.38 -11.44
N GLY A 128 -3.76 -0.74 -11.94
CA GLY A 128 -3.11 -2.05 -11.87
C GLY A 128 -2.98 -2.58 -10.43
N LEU A 129 -3.95 -2.24 -9.57
CA LEU A 129 -3.97 -2.68 -8.18
C LEU A 129 -4.68 -4.02 -8.02
N GLY A 130 -4.25 -4.78 -7.02
CA GLY A 130 -4.85 -6.05 -6.63
C GLY A 130 -5.40 -6.02 -5.22
N TRP A 131 -6.52 -6.70 -5.01
CA TRP A 131 -7.13 -6.88 -3.71
C TRP A 131 -6.38 -7.86 -2.85
N GLY A 132 -6.35 -7.60 -1.55
CA GLY A 132 -5.93 -8.50 -0.50
C GLY A 132 -6.72 -8.23 0.78
N GLU A 133 -6.52 -9.09 1.78
CA GLU A 133 -7.12 -8.98 3.09
C GLU A 133 -6.03 -9.15 4.14
N ALA A 134 -5.98 -8.22 5.09
CA ALA A 134 -5.08 -8.28 6.23
C ALA A 134 -5.62 -9.25 7.30
N PRO A 135 -4.78 -9.76 8.21
CA PRO A 135 -5.20 -10.72 9.24
C PRO A 135 -6.31 -10.23 10.16
N ASP A 136 -6.48 -8.92 10.29
CA ASP A 136 -7.56 -8.27 11.04
C ASP A 136 -8.88 -8.17 10.25
N GLY A 137 -8.91 -8.70 9.03
CA GLY A 137 -10.07 -8.67 8.13
C GLY A 137 -10.21 -7.35 7.35
N LEU A 138 -9.30 -6.40 7.52
CA LEU A 138 -9.33 -5.17 6.75
C LEU A 138 -8.83 -5.42 5.33
N ARG A 139 -9.61 -5.01 4.34
CA ARG A 139 -9.24 -5.15 2.93
C ARG A 139 -8.19 -4.10 2.54
N TYR A 140 -7.34 -4.47 1.60
CA TYR A 140 -6.38 -3.53 1.04
C TYR A 140 -6.30 -3.64 -0.50
N LEU A 141 -5.87 -2.56 -1.12
CA LEU A 141 -5.51 -2.46 -2.52
C LEU A 141 -4.04 -2.05 -2.62
N ALA A 142 -3.26 -2.87 -3.29
CA ALA A 142 -1.83 -2.62 -3.51
C ALA A 142 -1.43 -2.97 -4.95
N LYS A 143 -0.32 -2.41 -5.41
CA LYS A 143 0.24 -2.78 -6.70
C LYS A 143 0.67 -4.24 -6.66
N ARG A 144 0.12 -5.07 -7.54
CA ARG A 144 0.59 -6.43 -7.69
C ARG A 144 1.96 -6.41 -8.36
N GLN A 145 2.93 -7.02 -7.68
CA GLN A 145 4.20 -7.35 -8.31
C GLN A 145 4.16 -8.81 -8.75
N THR A 146 4.50 -9.05 -10.00
CA THR A 146 4.73 -10.41 -10.46
C THR A 146 6.14 -10.77 -10.02
N ILE A 147 6.25 -11.70 -9.07
CA ILE A 147 7.53 -12.31 -8.71
C ILE A 147 7.72 -13.49 -9.65
N GLY A 148 8.80 -13.46 -10.42
CA GLY A 148 9.18 -14.58 -11.26
C GLY A 148 9.57 -15.81 -10.45
N GLN A 149 9.63 -16.96 -11.11
CA GLN A 149 10.24 -18.17 -10.55
C GLN A 149 11.70 -18.24 -10.99
N ILE A 150 12.58 -18.59 -10.04
CA ILE A 150 13.99 -18.86 -10.38
C ILE A 150 14.01 -20.13 -11.25
N PRO A 151 14.53 -20.07 -12.48
CA PRO A 151 14.60 -21.24 -13.34
C PRO A 151 15.45 -22.37 -12.71
N GLU A 152 15.16 -23.60 -13.07
CA GLU A 152 15.94 -24.76 -12.60
C GLU A 152 17.42 -24.59 -12.97
N GLY A 153 18.29 -24.79 -11.99
CA GLY A 153 19.75 -24.67 -12.16
C GLY A 153 20.31 -23.26 -11.87
N TRP A 154 19.47 -22.27 -11.64
CA TRP A 154 19.91 -20.95 -11.19
C TRP A 154 20.02 -20.88 -9.66
N ASN A 155 21.05 -20.20 -9.18
CA ASN A 155 21.24 -19.91 -7.76
C ASN A 155 21.43 -18.41 -7.60
N VAL A 156 20.42 -17.72 -7.07
CA VAL A 156 20.45 -16.28 -6.82
C VAL A 156 20.73 -16.06 -5.33
N PRO A 157 21.92 -15.58 -4.96
CA PRO A 157 22.18 -15.22 -3.57
C PRO A 157 21.22 -14.13 -3.07
N VAL A 158 20.74 -14.29 -1.85
CA VAL A 158 19.99 -13.25 -1.13
C VAL A 158 20.79 -12.86 0.09
N LEU A 159 21.24 -11.61 0.14
CA LEU A 159 21.98 -11.06 1.28
C LEU A 159 21.01 -10.28 2.15
N MET A 160 20.91 -10.67 3.42
CA MET A 160 19.98 -10.10 4.38
C MET A 160 20.73 -9.17 5.34
N TYR A 161 20.25 -7.96 5.46
CA TYR A 161 20.74 -6.91 6.36
C TYR A 161 19.58 -6.34 7.17
N HIS A 162 19.90 -5.45 8.11
CA HIS A 162 18.92 -4.73 8.91
C HIS A 162 19.28 -3.23 8.94
N ALA A 163 20.07 -2.80 9.92
CA ALA A 163 20.48 -1.42 10.11
C ALA A 163 21.82 -1.11 9.43
N VAL A 164 21.99 0.10 8.90
CA VAL A 164 23.21 0.57 8.26
C VAL A 164 23.62 1.91 8.88
N GLY A 165 24.70 1.92 9.64
CA GLY A 165 25.22 3.13 10.28
C GLY A 165 26.20 2.84 11.38
N ASP A 166 26.87 3.91 11.85
CA ASP A 166 27.91 3.82 12.87
C ASP A 166 27.36 3.99 14.30
N GLU A 167 26.14 4.52 14.42
CA GLU A 167 25.46 4.67 15.70
C GLU A 167 24.66 3.41 16.02
N ILE A 168 25.09 2.64 17.03
CA ILE A 168 24.44 1.40 17.45
C ILE A 168 23.46 1.71 18.59
N TRP A 169 22.17 1.63 18.30
CA TRP A 169 21.09 1.88 19.28
C TRP A 169 20.30 0.60 19.63
N GLY A 170 20.67 -0.56 19.08
CA GLY A 170 20.03 -1.87 19.28
C GLY A 170 21.04 -2.99 19.43
N TYR A 171 20.73 -4.17 18.92
CA TYR A 171 21.63 -5.32 18.88
C TYR A 171 22.72 -5.08 17.84
N SER A 172 24.00 -5.04 18.27
CA SER A 172 25.16 -4.76 17.41
C SER A 172 25.25 -5.65 16.19
N ASP A 173 24.79 -6.90 16.31
CA ASP A 173 24.87 -7.90 15.25
C ASP A 173 23.93 -7.61 14.07
N LEU A 174 23.00 -6.68 14.25
CA LEU A 174 22.10 -6.22 13.19
C LEU A 174 22.66 -5.02 12.42
N PHE A 175 23.78 -4.45 12.85
CA PHE A 175 24.33 -3.24 12.26
C PHE A 175 25.51 -3.56 11.35
N VAL A 176 25.51 -2.91 10.18
CA VAL A 176 26.68 -2.78 9.31
C VAL A 176 27.05 -1.29 9.28
N SER A 177 28.32 -0.97 9.53
CA SER A 177 28.78 0.43 9.44
C SER A 177 28.59 1.00 8.04
N GLU A 178 28.46 2.32 7.92
CA GLU A 178 28.36 2.98 6.60
C GLU A 178 29.53 2.59 5.70
N ALA A 179 30.76 2.67 6.20
CA ALA A 179 31.95 2.28 5.45
C ALA A 179 31.95 0.79 5.07
N GLY A 180 31.49 -0.10 5.97
CA GLY A 180 31.40 -1.52 5.69
C GLY A 180 30.35 -1.86 4.64
N MET A 181 29.22 -1.14 4.61
CA MET A 181 28.21 -1.30 3.57
C MET A 181 28.74 -0.79 2.23
N GLU A 182 29.40 0.35 2.23
CA GLU A 182 30.02 0.90 1.02
C GLU A 182 31.06 -0.06 0.41
N GLU A 183 31.93 -0.64 1.23
CA GLU A 183 32.91 -1.63 0.80
C GLU A 183 32.25 -2.86 0.17
N GLN A 184 31.13 -3.34 0.73
CA GLN A 184 30.37 -4.46 0.18
C GLN A 184 29.72 -4.12 -1.15
N LEU A 185 29.11 -2.95 -1.29
CA LEU A 185 28.51 -2.49 -2.56
C LEU A 185 29.60 -2.36 -3.65
N GLN A 186 30.75 -1.79 -3.30
CA GLN A 186 31.88 -1.69 -4.20
C GLN A 186 32.38 -3.09 -4.63
N TYR A 187 32.51 -4.03 -3.67
CA TYR A 187 32.90 -5.41 -3.98
C TYR A 187 31.94 -6.08 -4.95
N LEU A 188 30.64 -5.92 -4.74
CA LEU A 188 29.63 -6.49 -5.65
C LEU A 188 29.81 -5.94 -7.07
N GLN A 189 29.96 -4.62 -7.20
CA GLN A 189 30.15 -3.95 -8.49
C GLN A 189 31.42 -4.40 -9.20
N GLU A 190 32.57 -4.41 -8.47
CA GLU A 190 33.88 -4.80 -9.02
C GLU A 190 33.94 -6.28 -9.44
N ASN A 191 33.13 -7.12 -8.82
CA ASN A 191 33.05 -8.55 -9.16
C ASN A 191 31.91 -8.90 -10.10
N GLY A 192 31.26 -7.89 -10.70
CA GLY A 192 30.23 -8.06 -11.72
C GLY A 192 28.92 -8.63 -11.19
N TYR A 193 28.64 -8.50 -9.90
CA TYR A 193 27.33 -8.82 -9.38
C TYR A 193 26.33 -7.73 -9.78
N GLU A 194 25.11 -8.16 -10.09
CA GLU A 194 24.02 -7.31 -10.52
C GLU A 194 22.90 -7.37 -9.47
N PRO A 195 22.84 -6.38 -8.54
CA PRO A 195 21.76 -6.32 -7.57
C PRO A 195 20.41 -6.11 -8.27
N ILE A 196 19.48 -7.02 -8.01
CA ILE A 196 18.16 -7.06 -8.62
C ILE A 196 17.05 -6.98 -7.56
N TRP A 197 15.86 -6.60 -7.97
CA TRP A 197 14.66 -6.74 -7.17
C TRP A 197 14.02 -8.11 -7.34
N PHE A 198 13.17 -8.54 -6.41
CA PHE A 198 12.39 -9.77 -6.56
C PHE A 198 11.52 -9.78 -7.82
N SER A 199 11.05 -8.61 -8.27
CA SER A 199 10.29 -8.49 -9.52
C SER A 199 11.12 -8.81 -10.77
N ASP A 200 12.43 -8.61 -10.72
CA ASP A 200 13.33 -8.88 -11.84
C ASP A 200 13.53 -10.37 -12.06
N LEU A 201 13.16 -11.22 -11.08
CA LEU A 201 13.18 -12.68 -11.25
C LEU A 201 12.27 -13.17 -12.39
N ALA A 202 11.30 -12.36 -12.82
CA ALA A 202 10.48 -12.65 -13.98
C ALA A 202 11.26 -12.63 -15.31
N HIS A 203 12.43 -11.98 -15.31
CA HIS A 203 13.33 -11.80 -16.45
C HIS A 203 14.78 -12.03 -16.03
N ILE A 204 15.02 -13.08 -15.22
CA ILE A 204 16.32 -13.34 -14.61
C ILE A 204 17.40 -13.65 -15.65
N GLU A 205 17.00 -14.12 -16.83
CA GLU A 205 17.87 -14.39 -17.96
C GLU A 205 18.56 -13.15 -18.54
N ASP A 206 18.07 -11.95 -18.21
CA ASP A 206 18.68 -10.68 -18.60
C ASP A 206 19.92 -10.32 -17.74
N TYR A 207 20.17 -11.09 -16.66
CA TYR A 207 21.25 -10.83 -15.71
C TYR A 207 22.30 -11.96 -15.74
N GLU A 208 23.59 -11.59 -15.73
CA GLU A 208 24.68 -12.56 -15.74
C GLU A 208 24.99 -13.09 -14.34
N LYS A 209 24.98 -12.20 -13.35
CA LYS A 209 25.36 -12.53 -11.97
C LYS A 209 24.44 -11.87 -10.95
N PRO A 210 23.15 -12.23 -10.95
CA PRO A 210 22.16 -11.57 -10.09
C PRO A 210 22.40 -11.86 -8.61
N VAL A 211 22.13 -10.85 -7.78
CA VAL A 211 22.10 -10.92 -6.31
C VAL A 211 20.96 -10.07 -5.79
N ILE A 212 20.30 -10.50 -4.73
CA ILE A 212 19.24 -9.73 -4.08
C ILE A 212 19.75 -9.19 -2.76
N LEU A 213 19.62 -7.89 -2.54
CA LEU A 213 19.93 -7.24 -1.27
C LEU A 213 18.62 -6.96 -0.55
N THR A 214 18.48 -7.46 0.68
CA THR A 214 17.31 -7.21 1.52
C THR A 214 17.70 -6.53 2.82
N PHE A 215 16.87 -5.59 3.26
CA PHE A 215 17.03 -4.88 4.52
C PHE A 215 15.73 -5.03 5.29
N ASP A 216 15.81 -5.67 6.45
CA ASP A 216 14.63 -5.99 7.23
C ASP A 216 14.28 -4.89 8.23
N ASP A 217 13.04 -4.88 8.70
CA ASP A 217 12.46 -4.04 9.74
C ASP A 217 12.20 -2.57 9.37
N GLY A 218 12.72 -2.05 8.26
CA GLY A 218 12.50 -0.68 7.83
C GLY A 218 13.05 0.36 8.81
N TYR A 219 14.30 0.22 9.21
CA TYR A 219 14.99 1.20 10.06
C TYR A 219 15.20 2.52 9.34
N ASP A 220 15.22 3.64 10.07
CA ASP A 220 15.35 4.99 9.51
C ASP A 220 16.72 5.25 8.86
N ASP A 221 17.76 4.54 9.29
CA ASP A 221 19.07 4.54 8.66
C ASP A 221 19.06 3.91 7.25
N ASN A 222 18.09 3.06 6.93
CA ASN A 222 17.92 2.57 5.56
C ASN A 222 17.55 3.70 4.59
N TYR A 223 16.91 4.75 5.07
CA TYR A 223 16.63 5.95 4.27
C TYR A 223 17.78 6.96 4.37
N THR A 224 18.30 7.23 5.58
CA THR A 224 19.24 8.34 5.80
C THR A 224 20.69 8.00 5.45
N VAL A 225 21.07 6.73 5.50
CA VAL A 225 22.43 6.24 5.24
C VAL A 225 22.50 5.33 4.02
N LEU A 226 21.68 4.25 4.01
CA LEU A 226 21.75 3.28 2.94
C LEU A 226 21.26 3.84 1.59
N TYR A 227 20.12 4.55 1.55
CA TYR A 227 19.56 5.04 0.30
C TYR A 227 20.54 5.93 -0.51
N PRO A 228 21.26 6.90 0.10
CA PRO A 228 22.33 7.64 -0.59
C PRO A 228 23.45 6.76 -1.15
N LEU A 229 23.82 5.67 -0.45
CA LEU A 229 24.82 4.72 -0.95
C LEU A 229 24.28 3.95 -2.16
N LEU A 230 23.03 3.47 -2.11
CA LEU A 230 22.40 2.79 -3.25
C LEU A 230 22.33 3.70 -4.48
N GLU A 231 22.03 4.98 -4.30
CA GLU A 231 22.05 5.96 -5.39
C GLU A 231 23.48 6.15 -5.95
N LYS A 232 24.47 6.31 -5.08
CA LYS A 232 25.88 6.47 -5.46
C LYS A 232 26.37 5.32 -6.33
N TYR A 233 26.03 4.08 -5.98
CA TYR A 233 26.43 2.88 -6.70
C TYR A 233 25.42 2.44 -7.76
N GLN A 234 24.33 3.18 -7.97
CA GLN A 234 23.23 2.86 -8.89
C GLN A 234 22.69 1.43 -8.69
N THR A 235 22.60 1.03 -7.44
CA THR A 235 22.31 -0.33 -6.99
C THR A 235 20.87 -0.45 -6.52
N LYS A 236 20.29 -1.64 -6.69
CA LYS A 236 18.94 -1.99 -6.24
C LYS A 236 18.97 -2.68 -4.89
N ALA A 237 17.97 -2.43 -4.05
CA ALA A 237 17.73 -3.18 -2.81
C ALA A 237 16.23 -3.27 -2.53
N THR A 238 15.84 -4.19 -1.65
CA THR A 238 14.48 -4.35 -1.16
C THR A 238 14.47 -4.11 0.34
N ILE A 239 13.61 -3.22 0.81
CA ILE A 239 13.41 -2.98 2.25
C ILE A 239 12.08 -3.60 2.67
N PHE A 240 12.11 -4.46 3.70
CA PHE A 240 10.92 -5.02 4.33
C PHE A 240 10.53 -4.17 5.54
N VAL A 241 9.43 -3.45 5.42
CA VAL A 241 8.98 -2.51 6.44
C VAL A 241 7.94 -3.17 7.35
N ILE A 242 8.10 -3.03 8.67
CA ILE A 242 7.07 -3.41 9.64
C ILE A 242 5.99 -2.32 9.65
N GLY A 243 4.86 -2.59 9.00
CA GLY A 243 3.82 -1.59 8.73
C GLY A 243 3.30 -0.85 9.96
N ASN A 244 3.09 -1.55 11.09
CA ASN A 244 2.62 -0.93 12.34
C ASN A 244 3.73 -0.23 13.15
N ALA A 245 4.99 -0.32 12.71
CA ALA A 245 6.11 0.34 13.36
C ALA A 245 6.55 1.63 12.63
N MET A 246 6.01 1.92 11.44
CA MET A 246 6.37 3.12 10.68
C MET A 246 6.19 4.39 11.51
N GLY A 247 7.20 5.28 11.47
CA GLY A 247 7.21 6.52 12.21
C GLY A 247 7.48 6.39 13.72
N SER A 248 7.69 5.17 14.23
CA SER A 248 8.21 5.00 15.59
C SER A 248 9.71 5.26 15.64
N ILE A 249 10.28 5.24 16.84
CA ILE A 249 11.71 5.52 17.06
C ILE A 249 12.57 4.54 16.23
N HIS A 250 13.58 5.05 15.54
CA HIS A 250 14.47 4.31 14.64
C HIS A 250 13.77 3.55 13.50
N LYS A 251 12.57 4.00 13.07
CA LYS A 251 11.87 3.42 11.93
C LYS A 251 11.54 4.49 10.89
N MET A 252 11.62 4.10 9.64
CA MET A 252 11.22 4.96 8.52
C MET A 252 9.80 5.48 8.71
N THR A 253 9.61 6.73 8.37
CA THR A 253 8.27 7.33 8.30
C THR A 253 7.53 6.83 7.05
N GLN A 254 6.22 6.96 7.05
CA GLN A 254 5.42 6.62 5.89
C GLN A 254 5.84 7.43 4.64
N ALA A 255 6.23 8.70 4.81
CA ALA A 255 6.70 9.53 3.71
C ALA A 255 8.00 8.98 3.08
N GLN A 256 8.96 8.57 3.91
CA GLN A 256 10.22 7.97 3.45
C GLN A 256 10.03 6.63 2.74
N VAL A 257 9.03 5.85 3.17
CA VAL A 257 8.68 4.58 2.50
C VAL A 257 8.08 4.80 1.11
N TYR A 258 7.41 5.94 0.90
CA TYR A 258 6.77 6.26 -0.39
C TYR A 258 7.65 7.06 -1.36
N GLU A 259 8.77 7.60 -0.93
CA GLU A 259 9.74 8.27 -1.80
C GLU A 259 10.54 7.27 -2.65
#